data_6c96d228c929c97c5288ca9ddcc94ff1
#
_entry.id   6c96d228c929c97c5288ca9ddcc94ff1
#
_cell.length_a   1.000
_cell.length_b   1.000
_cell.length_c   1.000
_cell.angle_alpha   90.00
_cell.angle_beta   90.00
_cell.angle_gamma   90.00
#
_symmetry.space_group_name_H-M   'P 1'
#
loop_
_entity.id
_entity.type
_entity.pdbx_description
1 polymer ?
#
loop_
_entity_poly.entity_id
_entity_poly.type
_entity_poly.pdbx_seq_one_letter_code
_entity_poly.pdbx_strand_id
1 'polypeptide(L)'
;GQYQAPWQGKKEYDYIMWIDSDQVFEPNDFFKLLEHDKDIVSGLYLRKPQGDTLNDIPIEFACFNEDGKRLYTNEVNGELRKVWSNGMGWMLIKNGVFEKIEYPWFGPIIEGLGFHGEDVSFQLRARDSGFESYVDTSVIVGHEKEVVLK
;
A
#
# COMPACT_ATOMS: atom_id res chain seq x y z
N GLY A 1 3.99 -18.90 16.11
CA GLY A 1 3.00 -18.04 15.49
C GLY A 1 1.79 -18.80 14.99
N GLN A 2 0.69 -18.11 14.80
CA GLN A 2 -0.52 -18.67 14.22
C GLN A 2 -0.64 -18.25 12.77
N TYR A 3 -1.09 -19.16 11.92
CA TYR A 3 -1.44 -18.88 10.53
C TYR A 3 -2.94 -18.99 10.38
N GLN A 4 -3.53 -18.04 9.67
CA GLN A 4 -4.96 -17.99 9.41
C GLN A 4 -5.20 -17.63 7.95
N ALA A 5 -6.37 -18.02 7.44
CA ALA A 5 -6.83 -17.60 6.12
C ALA A 5 -7.92 -16.53 6.26
N PRO A 6 -8.03 -15.60 5.31
CA PRO A 6 -9.17 -14.70 5.24
C PRO A 6 -10.49 -15.48 5.29
N TRP A 7 -11.49 -14.91 5.98
CA TRP A 7 -12.77 -15.57 6.25
C TRP A 7 -12.65 -16.98 6.85
N GLN A 8 -11.56 -17.25 7.56
CA GLN A 8 -11.30 -18.57 8.17
C GLN A 8 -11.26 -19.72 7.13
N GLY A 9 -10.85 -19.42 5.90
CA GLY A 9 -10.83 -20.39 4.79
C GLY A 9 -12.19 -20.76 4.22
N LYS A 10 -13.26 -20.08 4.64
CA LYS A 10 -14.64 -20.40 4.20
C LYS A 10 -15.01 -19.83 2.84
N LYS A 11 -14.18 -18.93 2.31
CA LYS A 11 -14.39 -18.32 0.99
C LYS A 11 -13.16 -18.52 0.13
N GLU A 12 -13.38 -18.91 -1.12
CA GLU A 12 -12.36 -18.88 -2.15
C GLU A 12 -12.28 -17.47 -2.74
N TYR A 13 -11.08 -17.04 -3.09
CA TYR A 13 -10.82 -15.76 -3.74
C TYR A 13 -9.52 -15.82 -4.53
N ASP A 14 -9.42 -15.02 -5.60
CA ASP A 14 -8.19 -14.88 -6.37
C ASP A 14 -7.34 -13.72 -5.85
N TYR A 15 -8.01 -12.60 -5.54
CA TYR A 15 -7.39 -11.38 -5.00
C TYR A 15 -8.29 -10.72 -3.97
N ILE A 16 -7.67 -9.96 -3.07
CA ILE A 16 -8.36 -9.00 -2.20
C ILE A 16 -7.89 -7.60 -2.58
N MET A 17 -8.82 -6.73 -2.93
CA MET A 17 -8.55 -5.31 -3.15
C MET A 17 -8.83 -4.52 -1.88
N TRP A 18 -7.81 -3.88 -1.38
CA TRP A 18 -7.88 -2.99 -0.21
C TRP A 18 -8.07 -1.56 -0.68
N ILE A 19 -9.15 -0.92 -0.26
CA ILE A 19 -9.49 0.44 -0.68
C ILE A 19 -9.93 1.24 0.55
N ASP A 20 -9.20 2.31 0.85
CA ASP A 20 -9.61 3.25 1.89
C ASP A 20 -10.78 4.12 1.39
N SER A 21 -11.66 4.52 2.29
CA SER A 21 -12.89 5.27 1.96
C SER A 21 -12.64 6.67 1.39
N ASP A 22 -11.43 7.21 1.54
CA ASP A 22 -11.02 8.53 1.05
C ASP A 22 -10.19 8.47 -0.25
N GLN A 23 -10.16 7.33 -0.93
CA GLN A 23 -9.52 7.17 -2.25
C GLN A 23 -10.50 7.48 -3.38
N VAL A 24 -10.01 8.19 -4.40
CA VAL A 24 -10.77 8.54 -5.61
C VAL A 24 -10.07 7.90 -6.81
N PHE A 25 -10.75 7.02 -7.52
CA PHE A 25 -10.15 6.19 -8.57
C PHE A 25 -11.13 5.91 -9.72
N GLU A 26 -10.58 5.48 -10.84
CA GLU A 26 -11.31 4.98 -12.00
C GLU A 26 -11.21 3.45 -12.06
N PRO A 27 -12.21 2.73 -12.61
CA PRO A 27 -12.17 1.27 -12.72
C PRO A 27 -10.91 0.74 -13.43
N ASN A 28 -10.42 1.47 -14.42
CA ASN A 28 -9.22 1.08 -15.18
C ASN A 28 -7.96 1.05 -14.31
N ASP A 29 -7.90 1.83 -13.24
CA ASP A 29 -6.79 1.79 -12.28
C ASP A 29 -6.67 0.42 -11.61
N PHE A 30 -7.79 -0.20 -11.28
CA PHE A 30 -7.82 -1.57 -10.76
C PHE A 30 -7.35 -2.60 -11.80
N PHE A 31 -7.85 -2.50 -13.03
CA PHE A 31 -7.47 -3.45 -14.08
C PHE A 31 -5.98 -3.40 -14.42
N LYS A 32 -5.37 -2.23 -14.35
CA LYS A 32 -3.91 -2.10 -14.51
C LYS A 32 -3.14 -2.87 -13.44
N LEU A 33 -3.57 -2.81 -12.18
CA LEU A 33 -2.94 -3.59 -11.12
C LEU A 33 -3.11 -5.09 -11.35
N LEU A 34 -4.31 -5.52 -11.73
CA LEU A 34 -4.65 -6.92 -11.97
C LEU A 34 -3.79 -7.55 -13.07
N GLU A 35 -3.49 -6.81 -14.14
CA GLU A 35 -2.68 -7.28 -15.27
C GLU A 35 -1.25 -7.67 -14.86
N HIS A 36 -0.69 -7.08 -13.82
CA HIS A 36 0.65 -7.40 -13.35
C HIS A 36 0.77 -8.78 -12.72
N ASP A 37 -0.33 -9.35 -12.22
CA ASP A 37 -0.37 -10.65 -11.53
C ASP A 37 0.70 -10.80 -10.45
N LYS A 38 0.93 -9.73 -9.70
CA LYS A 38 1.87 -9.72 -8.56
C LYS A 38 1.18 -10.17 -7.27
N ASP A 39 1.96 -10.71 -6.35
CA ASP A 39 1.44 -11.08 -5.03
C ASP A 39 0.92 -9.86 -4.26
N ILE A 40 1.67 -8.75 -4.30
CA ILE A 40 1.28 -7.47 -3.71
C ILE A 40 1.60 -6.36 -4.70
N VAL A 41 0.59 -5.63 -5.14
CA VAL A 41 0.76 -4.47 -6.03
C VAL A 41 -0.22 -3.37 -5.68
N SER A 42 0.23 -2.13 -5.72
CA SER A 42 -0.60 -0.98 -5.36
C SER A 42 -0.47 0.18 -6.34
N GLY A 43 -1.46 1.04 -6.32
CA GLY A 43 -1.37 2.37 -6.90
C GLY A 43 -0.73 3.34 -5.90
N LEU A 44 -0.30 4.49 -6.41
CA LEU A 44 0.25 5.56 -5.61
C LEU A 44 -0.83 6.56 -5.23
N TYR A 45 -0.68 7.20 -4.08
CA TYR A 45 -1.43 8.36 -3.68
C TYR A 45 -0.59 9.29 -2.82
N LEU A 46 -0.89 10.58 -2.87
CA LEU A 46 -0.16 11.58 -2.12
C LEU A 46 -0.50 11.50 -0.63
N ARG A 47 0.49 11.73 0.20
CA ARG A 47 0.28 11.85 1.65
C ARG A 47 -0.56 13.08 1.97
N LYS A 48 -1.12 13.09 3.19
CA LYS A 48 -1.76 14.31 3.73
C LYS A 48 -0.73 15.45 3.77
N PRO A 49 -1.10 16.68 3.35
CA PRO A 49 -0.25 17.84 3.53
C PRO A 49 0.15 18.02 4.99
N GLN A 50 1.34 18.55 5.24
CA GLN A 50 1.77 18.86 6.61
C GLN A 50 1.03 20.07 7.21
N GLY A 51 0.49 20.94 6.37
CA GLY A 51 -0.33 22.09 6.75
C GLY A 51 -1.79 21.94 6.34
N ASP A 52 -2.61 22.91 6.71
CA ASP A 52 -4.05 22.93 6.46
C ASP A 52 -4.44 23.90 5.34
N THR A 53 -3.48 24.38 4.54
CA THR A 53 -3.71 25.34 3.46
C THR A 53 -3.44 24.74 2.09
N LEU A 54 -4.00 25.37 1.03
CA LEU A 54 -3.74 24.97 -0.36
C LEU A 54 -2.27 25.16 -0.79
N ASN A 55 -1.48 25.92 -0.03
CA ASN A 55 -0.05 26.11 -0.29
C ASN A 55 0.80 24.92 0.19
N ASP A 56 0.24 24.06 1.04
CA ASP A 56 0.93 22.90 1.58
C ASP A 56 0.64 21.65 0.74
N ILE A 57 0.80 21.76 -0.57
CA ILE A 57 0.57 20.65 -1.51
C ILE A 57 1.63 19.57 -1.27
N PRO A 58 1.22 18.33 -0.99
CA PRO A 58 2.17 17.25 -0.80
C PRO A 58 2.88 16.92 -2.11
N ILE A 59 4.18 16.70 -2.02
CA ILE A 59 5.03 16.29 -3.14
C ILE A 59 5.53 14.86 -2.99
N GLU A 60 5.16 14.20 -1.91
CA GLU A 60 5.56 12.83 -1.59
C GLU A 60 4.38 11.88 -1.57
N PHE A 61 4.62 10.69 -2.09
CA PHE A 61 3.67 9.59 -2.03
C PHE A 61 3.72 8.86 -0.69
N ALA A 62 2.65 8.15 -0.36
CA ALA A 62 2.60 7.22 0.77
C ALA A 62 3.39 5.94 0.43
N CYS A 63 4.65 6.10 0.01
CA CYS A 63 5.48 5.03 -0.52
C CYS A 63 6.95 5.23 -0.13
N PHE A 64 7.63 4.14 0.20
CA PHE A 64 9.08 4.11 0.43
C PHE A 64 9.76 3.26 -0.63
N ASN A 65 10.78 3.83 -1.28
CA ASN A 65 11.66 3.12 -2.20
C ASN A 65 12.42 1.98 -1.50
N GLU A 66 13.07 1.11 -2.28
CA GLU A 66 13.86 0.00 -1.74
C GLU A 66 14.98 0.45 -0.78
N ASP A 67 15.49 1.66 -0.94
CA ASP A 67 16.49 2.27 -0.05
C ASP A 67 15.90 2.87 1.24
N GLY A 68 14.60 2.70 1.46
CA GLY A 68 13.88 3.23 2.63
C GLY A 68 13.56 4.73 2.57
N LYS A 69 13.88 5.41 1.47
CA LYS A 69 13.55 6.81 1.29
C LYS A 69 12.16 6.99 0.69
N ARG A 70 11.53 8.11 1.03
CA ARG A 70 10.22 8.47 0.49
C ARG A 70 10.27 8.64 -1.03
N LEU A 71 9.23 8.16 -1.72
CA LEU A 71 9.07 8.39 -3.15
C LEU A 71 8.40 9.74 -3.40
N TYR A 72 9.00 10.56 -4.26
CA TYR A 72 8.51 11.89 -4.60
C TYR A 72 7.85 11.92 -5.97
N THR A 73 6.98 12.93 -6.19
CA THR A 73 6.21 13.08 -7.43
C THR A 73 7.08 13.25 -8.68
N ASN A 74 8.28 13.80 -8.56
CA ASN A 74 9.21 13.98 -9.67
C ASN A 74 10.04 12.71 -10.00
N GLU A 75 9.87 11.63 -9.25
CA GLU A 75 10.62 10.38 -9.46
C GLU A 75 9.81 9.32 -10.20
N VAL A 76 8.52 9.54 -10.45
CA VAL A 76 7.65 8.55 -11.11
C VAL A 76 7.69 8.71 -12.62
N ASN A 77 7.74 7.60 -13.32
CA ASN A 77 7.91 7.52 -14.78
C ASN A 77 6.90 6.59 -15.47
N GLY A 78 5.90 6.09 -14.77
CA GLY A 78 4.88 5.18 -15.28
C GLY A 78 5.26 3.70 -15.26
N GLU A 79 6.40 3.33 -14.68
CA GLU A 79 6.87 1.95 -14.60
C GLU A 79 6.32 1.21 -13.37
N LEU A 80 6.24 -0.12 -13.49
CA LEU A 80 6.09 -1.00 -12.34
C LEU A 80 7.40 -1.00 -11.56
N ARG A 81 7.34 -0.75 -10.25
CA ARG A 81 8.51 -0.60 -9.40
C ARG A 81 8.39 -1.46 -8.15
N LYS A 82 9.45 -2.20 -7.83
CA LYS A 82 9.57 -2.83 -6.51
C LYS A 82 9.86 -1.75 -5.46
N VAL A 83 9.22 -1.85 -4.30
CA VAL A 83 9.34 -0.86 -3.23
C VAL A 83 9.56 -1.55 -1.88
N TRP A 84 10.08 -0.81 -0.91
CA TRP A 84 10.20 -1.30 0.45
C TRP A 84 8.83 -1.43 1.10
N SER A 85 7.99 -0.42 1.00
CA SER A 85 6.58 -0.47 1.39
C SER A 85 5.77 0.62 0.71
N ASN A 86 4.46 0.40 0.62
CA ASN A 86 3.48 1.39 0.18
C ASN A 86 2.33 1.46 1.17
N GLY A 87 1.63 2.59 1.21
CA GLY A 87 0.36 2.68 1.94
C GLY A 87 -0.65 1.69 1.37
N MET A 88 -1.51 1.15 2.23
CA MET A 88 -2.51 0.14 1.84
C MET A 88 -3.84 0.75 1.37
N GLY A 89 -3.93 2.06 1.23
CA GLY A 89 -5.16 2.73 0.81
C GLY A 89 -5.67 2.32 -0.57
N TRP A 90 -4.82 1.74 -1.41
CA TRP A 90 -5.19 1.20 -2.73
C TRP A 90 -4.25 0.08 -3.15
N MET A 91 -4.47 -1.12 -2.60
CA MET A 91 -3.55 -2.25 -2.72
C MET A 91 -4.30 -3.54 -3.10
N LEU A 92 -3.80 -4.24 -4.11
CA LEU A 92 -4.27 -5.54 -4.57
C LEU A 92 -3.35 -6.64 -4.03
N ILE A 93 -3.93 -7.62 -3.35
CA ILE A 93 -3.20 -8.72 -2.70
C ILE A 93 -3.73 -10.04 -3.22
N LYS A 94 -2.83 -10.85 -3.79
CA LYS A 94 -3.16 -12.16 -4.36
C LYS A 94 -3.45 -13.21 -3.29
N ASN A 95 -4.31 -14.15 -3.61
CA ASN A 95 -4.51 -15.34 -2.79
C ASN A 95 -3.18 -16.02 -2.47
N GLY A 96 -3.03 -16.48 -1.24
CA GLY A 96 -1.83 -17.15 -0.76
C GLY A 96 -0.93 -16.24 0.09
N VAL A 97 -1.02 -14.92 -0.03
CA VAL A 97 -0.21 -14.01 0.80
C VAL A 97 -0.63 -14.07 2.26
N PHE A 98 -1.90 -13.79 2.55
CA PHE A 98 -2.42 -13.82 3.92
C PHE A 98 -2.27 -15.18 4.59
N GLU A 99 -2.42 -16.25 3.83
CA GLU A 99 -2.35 -17.63 4.32
C GLU A 99 -0.93 -18.05 4.72
N LYS A 100 0.10 -17.38 4.18
CA LYS A 100 1.51 -17.71 4.41
C LYS A 100 2.22 -16.77 5.39
N ILE A 101 1.57 -15.68 5.78
CA ILE A 101 2.14 -14.74 6.75
C ILE A 101 1.51 -14.96 8.12
N GLU A 102 2.31 -14.67 9.14
CA GLU A 102 1.91 -14.86 10.54
C GLU A 102 0.78 -13.91 10.95
N TYR A 103 -0.21 -14.45 11.63
CA TYR A 103 -1.29 -13.68 12.24
C TYR A 103 -0.86 -13.17 13.64
N PRO A 104 -1.21 -11.96 14.05
CA PRO A 104 -2.08 -10.97 13.36
C PRO A 104 -1.37 -10.24 12.22
N TRP A 105 -1.98 -10.23 11.05
CA TRP A 105 -1.37 -9.71 9.82
C TRP A 105 -0.95 -8.24 9.90
N PHE A 106 -1.73 -7.43 10.62
CA PHE A 106 -1.55 -5.98 10.76
C PHE A 106 -1.06 -5.54 12.13
N GLY A 107 -0.68 -6.48 12.98
CA GLY A 107 -0.13 -6.16 14.30
C GLY A 107 1.15 -5.34 14.17
N PRO A 108 1.35 -4.28 14.98
CA PRO A 108 2.53 -3.44 14.89
C PRO A 108 3.81 -4.23 15.15
N ILE A 109 4.85 -3.95 14.39
CA ILE A 109 6.20 -4.47 14.63
C ILE A 109 6.96 -3.42 15.44
N ILE A 110 7.42 -3.82 16.60
CA ILE A 110 8.19 -2.95 17.50
C ILE A 110 9.66 -2.99 17.09
N GLU A 111 10.26 -1.83 16.92
CA GLU A 111 11.68 -1.68 16.61
C GLU A 111 12.28 -0.57 17.49
N GLY A 112 13.19 -0.95 18.37
CA GLY A 112 13.77 -0.04 19.35
C GLY A 112 12.70 0.56 20.28
N LEU A 113 12.62 1.88 20.33
CA LEU A 113 11.62 2.63 21.10
C LEU A 113 10.39 3.03 20.28
N GLY A 114 10.31 2.61 19.03
CA GLY A 114 9.21 2.90 18.11
C GLY A 114 8.53 1.66 17.59
N PHE A 115 7.61 1.86 16.66
CA PHE A 115 6.93 0.76 15.98
C PHE A 115 6.56 1.17 14.55
N HIS A 116 6.40 0.16 13.70
CA HIS A 116 5.83 0.33 12.37
C HIS A 116 4.31 0.23 12.44
N GLY A 117 3.62 1.09 11.69
CA GLY A 117 2.16 1.03 11.53
C GLY A 117 1.70 -0.24 10.79
N GLU A 118 0.40 -0.42 10.71
CA GLU A 118 -0.24 -1.63 10.19
C GLU A 118 0.18 -1.97 8.75
N ASP A 119 0.26 -0.99 7.86
CA ASP A 119 0.58 -1.18 6.45
C ASP A 119 2.05 -1.60 6.25
N VAL A 120 2.98 -0.95 6.93
CA VAL A 120 4.41 -1.33 6.90
C VAL A 120 4.61 -2.69 7.55
N SER A 121 4.00 -2.92 8.71
CA SER A 121 4.13 -4.20 9.44
C SER A 121 3.63 -5.38 8.63
N PHE A 122 2.51 -5.23 7.92
CA PHE A 122 2.01 -6.26 7.00
C PHE A 122 3.03 -6.59 5.91
N GLN A 123 3.57 -5.56 5.25
CA GLN A 123 4.51 -5.75 4.13
C GLN A 123 5.86 -6.30 4.59
N LEU A 124 6.33 -5.97 5.79
CA LEU A 124 7.53 -6.58 6.37
C LEU A 124 7.33 -8.08 6.64
N ARG A 125 6.17 -8.46 7.21
CA ARG A 125 5.83 -9.89 7.40
C ARG A 125 5.73 -10.63 6.06
N ALA A 126 5.13 -10.00 5.06
CA ALA A 126 5.03 -10.57 3.73
C ALA A 126 6.43 -10.81 3.13
N ARG A 127 7.33 -9.84 3.27
CA ARG A 127 8.71 -9.97 2.80
C ARG A 127 9.45 -11.10 3.49
N ASP A 128 9.32 -11.25 4.80
CA ASP A 128 9.91 -12.35 5.56
C ASP A 128 9.40 -13.73 5.07
N SER A 129 8.22 -13.76 4.49
CA SER A 129 7.62 -14.97 3.89
C SER A 129 7.89 -15.13 2.39
N GLY A 130 8.74 -14.27 1.80
CA GLY A 130 9.17 -14.34 0.41
C GLY A 130 8.35 -13.53 -0.58
N PHE A 131 7.45 -12.65 -0.13
CA PHE A 131 6.65 -11.77 -0.99
C PHE A 131 7.26 -10.37 -1.08
N GLU A 132 7.29 -9.81 -2.27
CA GLU A 132 7.75 -8.44 -2.51
C GLU A 132 6.57 -7.51 -2.78
N SER A 133 6.72 -6.24 -2.39
CA SER A 133 5.74 -5.19 -2.67
C SER A 133 6.13 -4.43 -3.95
N TYR A 134 5.13 -4.20 -4.81
CA TYR A 134 5.27 -3.44 -6.05
C TYR A 134 4.28 -2.28 -6.08
N VAL A 135 4.63 -1.22 -6.80
CA VAL A 135 3.71 -0.15 -7.17
C VAL A 135 3.71 0.03 -8.68
N ASP A 136 2.54 0.27 -9.25
CA ASP A 136 2.42 0.74 -10.63
C ASP A 136 2.42 2.27 -10.61
N THR A 137 3.53 2.88 -11.02
CA THR A 137 3.68 4.34 -10.97
C THR A 137 2.87 5.07 -12.04
N SER A 138 2.20 4.35 -12.95
CA SER A 138 1.19 4.89 -13.85
C SER A 138 -0.19 5.01 -13.21
N VAL A 139 -0.42 4.34 -12.07
CA VAL A 139 -1.67 4.36 -11.31
C VAL A 139 -1.52 5.29 -10.13
N ILE A 140 -2.01 6.51 -10.28
CA ILE A 140 -2.02 7.51 -9.21
C ILE A 140 -3.48 7.82 -8.91
N VAL A 141 -3.93 7.38 -7.73
CA VAL A 141 -5.32 7.58 -7.28
C VAL A 141 -5.43 8.83 -6.42
N GLY A 142 -6.60 9.44 -6.41
CA GLY A 142 -6.87 10.62 -5.58
C GLY A 142 -6.94 10.26 -4.09
N HIS A 143 -6.48 11.17 -3.24
CA HIS A 143 -6.56 11.06 -1.78
C HIS A 143 -7.32 12.26 -1.25
N GLU A 144 -8.60 12.07 -0.93
CA GLU A 144 -9.48 13.15 -0.49
C GLU A 144 -9.09 13.62 0.91
N LYS A 145 -8.85 14.91 1.04
CA LYS A 145 -8.51 15.56 2.32
C LYS A 145 -9.24 16.88 2.45
N GLU A 146 -9.66 17.17 3.66
CA GLU A 146 -10.21 18.48 4.01
C GLU A 146 -9.08 19.50 4.19
N VAL A 147 -9.30 20.73 3.70
CA VAL A 147 -8.40 21.86 3.91
C VAL A 147 -9.19 23.07 4.41
N VAL A 148 -8.56 23.90 5.22
CA VAL A 148 -9.13 25.15 5.70
C VAL A 148 -8.57 26.30 4.88
N LEU A 149 -9.45 27.04 4.24
CA LEU A 149 -9.08 28.27 3.50
C LEU A 149 -9.03 29.45 4.48
N LYS A 150 -7.92 30.12 4.49
CA LYS A 150 -7.72 31.34 5.30
C LYS A 150 -7.30 32.51 4.44
#